data_7d606e3d6fe142b38a1a6e40473e6d3e
#
_entry.id   7d606e3d6fe142b38a1a6e40473e6d3e
#
_cell.length_a   1.000
_cell.length_b   1.000
_cell.length_c   1.000
_cell.angle_alpha   90.00
_cell.angle_beta   90.00
_cell.angle_gamma   90.00
#
_symmetry.space_group_name_H-M   'P 1'
#
loop_
_entity.id
_entity.type
_entity.pdbx_description
1 polymer ?
#
loop_
_entity_poly.entity_id
_entity_poly.type
_entity_poly.pdbx_seq_one_letter_code
_entity_poly.pdbx_strand_id
1 'polypeptide(L)'
;MLSKEEEFEGKVFVANNQRISITQRQSVLDAMQMAEKGLGAEKIRDILEEDKFNSSIYIMLDTLYYLKKGGRITPAAAALGTILKLKPVLTIQGEKLDAFAKARTTGQGKNMMINAIRSDMENRFGGATPDNIYLALAYTYDEEAAAVWKKEVEEAFPGFEVHMDPLSLSVSCHIGPGVIAVGCCKKLDI
;
A
#
# COMPACT_ATOMS: atom_id res chain seq x y z
N MET A 1 15.67 -9.31 19.53
CA MET A 1 15.45 -8.10 18.74
C MET A 1 15.99 -6.94 19.56
N LEU A 2 16.71 -6.01 18.95
CA LEU A 2 17.45 -4.91 19.62
C LEU A 2 16.63 -4.14 20.67
N SER A 3 15.35 -3.88 20.42
CA SER A 3 14.49 -3.16 21.37
C SER A 3 14.21 -3.90 22.70
N LYS A 4 14.62 -5.15 22.82
CA LYS A 4 14.46 -5.98 24.04
C LYS A 4 15.77 -6.21 24.78
N GLU A 5 16.90 -5.69 24.27
CA GLU A 5 18.19 -5.76 24.93
C GLU A 5 18.33 -4.60 25.92
N GLU A 6 18.86 -4.86 27.12
CA GLU A 6 19.02 -3.83 28.17
C GLU A 6 19.75 -2.57 27.68
N GLU A 7 20.73 -2.74 26.78
CA GLU A 7 21.48 -1.62 26.19
C GLU A 7 20.61 -0.62 25.43
N PHE A 8 19.49 -1.07 24.84
CA PHE A 8 18.59 -0.28 24.00
C PHE A 8 17.24 0.04 24.66
N GLU A 9 17.06 -0.36 25.93
CA GLU A 9 15.83 -0.05 26.67
C GLU A 9 15.62 1.46 26.76
N GLY A 10 14.43 1.93 26.39
CA GLY A 10 14.08 3.35 26.33
C GLY A 10 14.74 4.16 25.21
N LYS A 11 15.59 3.54 24.37
CA LYS A 11 16.27 4.20 23.23
C LYS A 11 15.78 3.76 21.87
N VAL A 12 15.31 2.52 21.76
CA VAL A 12 14.83 1.92 20.49
C VAL A 12 13.41 1.43 20.65
N PHE A 13 12.51 1.97 19.83
CA PHE A 13 11.11 1.60 19.77
C PHE A 13 10.79 1.01 18.40
N VAL A 14 10.15 -0.15 18.37
CA VAL A 14 9.75 -0.84 17.14
C VAL A 14 8.25 -0.69 16.98
N ALA A 15 7.81 0.03 15.94
CA ALA A 15 6.41 0.18 15.58
C ALA A 15 5.95 -0.97 14.68
N ASN A 16 4.96 -1.73 15.13
CA ASN A 16 4.26 -2.73 14.31
C ASN A 16 3.07 -2.06 13.59
N ASN A 17 3.35 -1.23 12.61
CA ASN A 17 2.35 -0.49 11.85
C ASN A 17 1.69 -1.29 10.72
N GLN A 18 2.11 -2.54 10.47
CA GLN A 18 1.58 -3.45 9.44
C GLN A 18 1.45 -2.84 8.04
N ARG A 19 2.29 -1.85 7.73
CA ARG A 19 2.32 -1.17 6.43
C ARG A 19 3.50 -1.63 5.59
N ILE A 20 3.39 -1.48 4.28
CA ILE A 20 4.42 -1.84 3.31
C ILE A 20 4.43 -0.85 2.14
N SER A 21 5.56 -0.74 1.41
CA SER A 21 5.67 0.05 0.18
C SER A 21 5.24 1.51 0.38
N ILE A 22 4.35 2.03 -0.45
CA ILE A 22 3.86 3.41 -0.41
C ILE A 22 3.23 3.80 0.93
N THR A 23 2.52 2.89 1.61
CA THR A 23 1.95 3.17 2.93
C THR A 23 3.02 3.16 4.03
N GLN A 24 4.07 2.33 3.89
CA GLN A 24 5.21 2.37 4.80
C GLN A 24 6.03 3.66 4.60
N ARG A 25 6.22 4.10 3.35
CA ARG A 25 6.85 5.40 3.07
C ARG A 25 6.09 6.51 3.80
N GLN A 26 4.76 6.53 3.73
CA GLN A 26 3.95 7.52 4.42
C GLN A 26 4.15 7.47 5.95
N SER A 27 4.20 6.28 6.56
CA SER A 27 4.48 6.16 7.99
C SER A 27 5.83 6.75 8.39
N VAL A 28 6.85 6.66 7.53
CA VAL A 28 8.15 7.30 7.79
C VAL A 28 8.03 8.83 7.75
N LEU A 29 7.32 9.37 6.76
CA LEU A 29 7.09 10.81 6.64
C LEU A 29 6.28 11.36 7.83
N ASP A 30 5.25 10.62 8.25
CA ASP A 30 4.44 10.97 9.43
C ASP A 30 5.31 10.96 10.70
N ALA A 31 6.17 9.95 10.86
CA ALA A 31 7.11 9.87 11.98
C ALA A 31 8.10 11.05 11.99
N MET A 32 8.62 11.44 10.83
CA MET A 32 9.50 12.61 10.70
C MET A 32 8.76 13.89 11.12
N GLN A 33 7.55 14.09 10.63
CA GLN A 33 6.74 15.26 10.97
C GLN A 33 6.43 15.33 12.48
N MET A 34 6.08 14.19 13.09
CA MET A 34 5.86 14.10 14.53
C MET A 34 7.13 14.43 15.32
N ALA A 35 8.28 13.93 14.89
CA ALA A 35 9.57 14.23 15.53
C ALA A 35 9.93 15.72 15.43
N GLU A 36 9.73 16.35 14.27
CA GLU A 36 9.91 17.79 14.06
C GLU A 36 9.02 18.64 14.98
N LYS A 37 7.82 18.14 15.31
CA LYS A 37 6.91 18.75 16.29
C LYS A 37 7.28 18.44 17.76
N GLY A 38 8.36 17.70 17.99
CA GLY A 38 8.90 17.40 19.33
C GLY A 38 8.27 16.21 20.04
N LEU A 39 7.54 15.34 19.34
CA LEU A 39 7.01 14.12 19.95
C LEU A 39 8.15 13.14 20.24
N GLY A 40 8.09 12.49 21.42
CA GLY A 40 9.05 11.43 21.78
C GLY A 40 8.82 10.13 21.00
N ALA A 41 9.88 9.34 20.84
CA ALA A 41 9.87 8.13 20.01
C ALA A 41 8.82 7.09 20.43
N GLU A 42 8.55 6.96 21.74
CA GLU A 42 7.50 6.07 22.25
C GLU A 42 6.11 6.51 21.77
N LYS A 43 5.80 7.80 21.89
CA LYS A 43 4.51 8.34 21.44
C LYS A 43 4.33 8.22 19.93
N ILE A 44 5.42 8.42 19.16
CA ILE A 44 5.41 8.22 17.70
C ILE A 44 5.09 6.75 17.36
N ARG A 45 5.73 5.79 18.02
CA ARG A 45 5.43 4.37 17.87
C ARG A 45 3.94 4.09 18.11
N ASP A 46 3.38 4.58 19.21
CA ASP A 46 2.00 4.32 19.59
C ASP A 46 1.01 4.85 18.55
N ILE A 47 1.23 6.08 18.07
CA ILE A 47 0.40 6.70 17.03
C ILE A 47 0.48 5.88 15.73
N LEU A 48 1.67 5.47 15.29
CA LEU A 48 1.83 4.67 14.08
C LEU A 48 1.17 3.28 14.18
N GLU A 49 1.17 2.67 15.37
CA GLU A 49 0.48 1.39 15.61
C GLU A 49 -1.04 1.54 15.66
N GLU A 50 -1.55 2.62 16.24
CA GLU A 50 -2.98 2.93 16.25
C GLU A 50 -3.49 3.21 14.83
N ASP A 51 -2.71 3.92 14.02
CA ASP A 51 -3.05 4.32 12.66
C ASP A 51 -2.88 3.21 11.59
N LYS A 52 -2.42 2.04 11.96
CA LYS A 52 -2.02 0.97 11.01
C LYS A 52 -3.05 0.61 9.95
N PHE A 53 -4.35 0.68 10.27
CA PHE A 53 -5.44 0.35 9.36
C PHE A 53 -6.07 1.56 8.65
N ASN A 54 -5.59 2.77 8.90
CA ASN A 54 -6.01 3.97 8.19
C ASN A 54 -5.29 4.13 6.84
N SER A 55 -5.09 3.00 6.17
CA SER A 55 -4.52 2.94 4.83
C SER A 55 -5.10 1.78 4.03
N SER A 56 -4.98 1.84 2.72
CA SER A 56 -5.38 0.78 1.80
C SER A 56 -4.38 0.67 0.66
N ILE A 57 -4.15 -0.55 0.20
CA ILE A 57 -3.42 -0.84 -1.04
C ILE A 57 -4.23 -1.82 -1.87
N TYR A 58 -4.40 -1.50 -3.14
CA TYR A 58 -4.90 -2.42 -4.16
C TYR A 58 -3.84 -2.60 -5.23
N ILE A 59 -3.65 -3.85 -5.65
CA ILE A 59 -2.56 -4.23 -6.54
C ILE A 59 -3.05 -5.21 -7.59
N MET A 60 -2.80 -4.92 -8.85
CA MET A 60 -3.08 -5.81 -9.96
C MET A 60 -1.79 -6.48 -10.43
N LEU A 61 -1.86 -7.79 -10.62
CA LEU A 61 -0.74 -8.62 -11.03
C LEU A 61 -1.01 -9.32 -12.36
N ASP A 62 0.07 -9.61 -13.07
CA ASP A 62 0.02 -10.47 -14.25
C ASP A 62 0.00 -11.95 -13.90
N THR A 63 0.59 -12.33 -12.76
CA THR A 63 0.68 -13.72 -12.31
C THR A 63 0.79 -13.80 -10.79
N LEU A 64 0.22 -14.86 -10.21
CA LEU A 64 0.39 -15.19 -8.79
C LEU A 64 1.57 -16.14 -8.51
N TYR A 65 2.33 -16.51 -9.54
CA TYR A 65 3.41 -17.50 -9.44
C TYR A 65 4.43 -17.14 -8.35
N TYR A 66 4.93 -15.91 -8.37
CA TYR A 66 5.96 -15.46 -7.43
C TYR A 66 5.44 -15.39 -5.99
N LEU A 67 4.24 -14.86 -5.79
CA LEU A 67 3.59 -14.78 -4.47
C LEU A 67 3.31 -16.16 -3.87
N LYS A 68 2.87 -17.11 -4.69
CA LYS A 68 2.67 -18.50 -4.26
C LYS A 68 3.98 -19.13 -3.81
N LYS A 69 5.03 -18.97 -4.61
CA LYS A 69 6.36 -19.49 -4.32
C LYS A 69 6.95 -18.87 -3.05
N GLY A 70 6.69 -17.59 -2.82
CA GLY A 70 7.17 -16.83 -1.65
C GLY A 70 6.33 -17.01 -0.37
N GLY A 71 5.17 -17.68 -0.44
CA GLY A 71 4.29 -17.86 0.72
C GLY A 71 3.67 -16.56 1.27
N ARG A 72 3.59 -15.50 0.46
CA ARG A 72 3.11 -14.16 0.83
C ARG A 72 1.66 -13.88 0.45
N ILE A 73 0.88 -14.92 0.25
CA ILE A 73 -0.50 -14.85 -0.24
C ILE A 73 -1.42 -15.71 0.61
N THR A 74 -2.65 -15.28 0.83
CA THR A 74 -3.66 -16.10 1.50
C THR A 74 -4.10 -17.28 0.62
N PRO A 75 -4.63 -18.38 1.19
CA PRO A 75 -5.20 -19.48 0.40
C PRO A 75 -6.30 -19.02 -0.56
N ALA A 76 -7.14 -18.07 -0.14
CA ALA A 76 -8.21 -17.50 -0.97
C ALA A 76 -7.64 -16.78 -2.19
N ALA A 77 -6.64 -15.94 -2.01
CA ALA A 77 -5.96 -15.26 -3.11
C ALA A 77 -5.17 -16.23 -3.99
N ALA A 78 -4.55 -17.27 -3.41
CA ALA A 78 -3.87 -18.31 -4.19
C ALA A 78 -4.81 -19.09 -5.12
N ALA A 79 -6.07 -19.28 -4.73
CA ALA A 79 -7.09 -19.93 -5.56
C ALA A 79 -7.45 -19.12 -6.82
N LEU A 80 -7.26 -17.80 -6.83
CA LEU A 80 -7.49 -16.97 -8.01
C LEU A 80 -6.58 -17.33 -9.19
N GLY A 81 -5.35 -17.77 -8.90
CA GLY A 81 -4.35 -18.05 -9.93
C GLY A 81 -4.50 -19.38 -10.67
N THR A 82 -5.56 -20.14 -10.41
CA THR A 82 -5.86 -21.36 -11.14
C THR A 82 -6.64 -21.13 -12.44
N ILE A 83 -7.12 -19.91 -12.67
CA ILE A 83 -7.92 -19.54 -13.82
C ILE A 83 -7.06 -18.83 -14.86
N LEU A 84 -6.90 -19.45 -16.02
CA LEU A 84 -6.11 -18.90 -17.13
C LEU A 84 -6.68 -17.56 -17.62
N LYS A 85 -5.80 -16.59 -17.93
CA LYS A 85 -6.14 -15.28 -18.51
C LYS A 85 -6.90 -14.31 -17.59
N LEU A 86 -6.82 -14.47 -16.27
CA LEU A 86 -7.32 -13.46 -15.35
C LEU A 86 -6.18 -12.56 -14.84
N LYS A 87 -6.52 -11.29 -14.62
CA LYS A 87 -5.72 -10.31 -13.89
C LYS A 87 -6.22 -10.25 -12.46
N PRO A 88 -5.57 -10.89 -11.49
CA PRO A 88 -5.99 -10.81 -10.10
C PRO A 88 -5.74 -9.42 -9.55
N VAL A 89 -6.72 -8.89 -8.83
CA VAL A 89 -6.59 -7.70 -8.01
C VAL A 89 -6.60 -8.16 -6.55
N LEU A 90 -5.53 -7.83 -5.83
CA LEU A 90 -5.37 -8.16 -4.42
C LEU A 90 -5.42 -6.89 -3.59
N THR A 91 -5.70 -7.04 -2.31
CA THR A 91 -5.63 -5.97 -1.32
C THR A 91 -4.63 -6.32 -0.23
N ILE A 92 -4.08 -5.29 0.41
CA ILE A 92 -3.24 -5.45 1.60
C ILE A 92 -3.89 -4.67 2.73
N GLN A 93 -4.33 -5.43 3.74
CA GLN A 93 -4.70 -4.89 5.04
C GLN A 93 -4.13 -5.84 6.10
N GLY A 94 -3.06 -5.43 6.77
CA GLY A 94 -2.34 -6.29 7.69
C GLY A 94 -1.17 -7.03 7.03
N GLU A 95 -0.95 -8.30 7.39
CA GLU A 95 0.31 -9.01 7.12
C GLU A 95 0.39 -9.70 5.74
N LYS A 96 -0.72 -9.95 5.06
CA LYS A 96 -0.75 -10.74 3.82
C LYS A 96 -1.57 -10.08 2.73
N LEU A 97 -1.20 -10.42 1.49
CA LEU A 97 -2.03 -10.10 0.34
C LEU A 97 -3.24 -11.02 0.30
N ASP A 98 -4.42 -10.43 0.25
CA ASP A 98 -5.69 -11.14 0.16
C ASP A 98 -6.42 -10.88 -1.17
N ALA A 99 -7.35 -11.75 -1.49
CA ALA A 99 -8.14 -11.66 -2.70
C ALA A 99 -9.12 -10.49 -2.60
N PHE A 100 -9.11 -9.61 -3.62
CA PHE A 100 -10.10 -8.55 -3.73
C PHE A 100 -11.04 -8.78 -4.91
N ALA A 101 -10.49 -8.87 -6.12
CA ALA A 101 -11.31 -9.02 -7.33
C ALA A 101 -10.59 -9.81 -8.43
N LYS A 102 -11.36 -10.19 -9.47
CA LYS A 102 -10.86 -10.85 -10.68
C LYS A 102 -11.21 -9.97 -11.88
N ALA A 103 -10.20 -9.46 -12.57
CA ALA A 103 -10.39 -8.74 -13.81
C ALA A 103 -10.08 -9.63 -15.01
N ARG A 104 -10.76 -9.41 -16.14
CA ARG A 104 -10.47 -10.06 -17.42
C ARG A 104 -9.52 -9.27 -18.27
N THR A 105 -9.48 -7.96 -18.06
CA THR A 105 -8.61 -7.02 -18.79
C THR A 105 -7.92 -6.08 -17.82
N THR A 106 -6.79 -5.50 -18.26
CA THR A 106 -6.07 -4.48 -17.50
C THR A 106 -6.95 -3.26 -17.17
N GLY A 107 -7.73 -2.77 -18.15
CA GLY A 107 -8.64 -1.64 -17.92
C GLY A 107 -9.71 -1.94 -16.88
N GLN A 108 -10.29 -3.16 -16.89
CA GLN A 108 -11.24 -3.57 -15.86
C GLN A 108 -10.59 -3.59 -14.47
N GLY A 109 -9.37 -4.12 -14.35
CA GLY A 109 -8.63 -4.16 -13.08
C GLY A 109 -8.29 -2.77 -12.55
N LYS A 110 -7.84 -1.87 -13.41
CA LYS A 110 -7.58 -0.46 -13.08
C LYS A 110 -8.83 0.23 -12.53
N ASN A 111 -9.97 0.08 -13.21
CA ASN A 111 -11.25 0.64 -12.75
C ASN A 111 -11.69 0.06 -11.40
N MET A 112 -11.49 -1.24 -11.17
CA MET A 112 -11.78 -1.86 -9.87
C MET A 112 -10.92 -1.26 -8.76
N MET A 113 -9.63 -1.04 -8.99
CA MET A 113 -8.73 -0.43 -8.01
C MET A 113 -9.11 1.03 -7.71
N ILE A 114 -9.41 1.85 -8.73
CA ILE A 114 -9.85 3.24 -8.57
C ILE A 114 -11.13 3.31 -7.73
N ASN A 115 -12.12 2.47 -8.06
CA ASN A 115 -13.38 2.45 -7.32
C ASN A 115 -13.20 1.98 -5.87
N ALA A 116 -12.33 1.01 -5.63
CA ALA A 116 -12.02 0.52 -4.29
C ALA A 116 -11.35 1.61 -3.43
N ILE A 117 -10.35 2.29 -3.97
CA ILE A 117 -9.70 3.44 -3.29
C ILE A 117 -10.72 4.54 -2.99
N ARG A 118 -11.56 4.91 -3.96
CA ARG A 118 -12.61 5.92 -3.75
C ARG A 118 -13.56 5.51 -2.62
N SER A 119 -14.00 4.27 -2.64
CA SER A 119 -14.88 3.73 -1.59
C SER A 119 -14.23 3.76 -0.20
N ASP A 120 -12.95 3.41 -0.10
CA ASP A 120 -12.23 3.49 1.17
C ASP A 120 -12.07 4.93 1.67
N MET A 121 -11.72 5.85 0.78
CA MET A 121 -11.62 7.28 1.13
C MET A 121 -12.93 7.82 1.68
N GLU A 122 -14.06 7.51 1.02
CA GLU A 122 -15.38 7.99 1.40
C GLU A 122 -15.92 7.33 2.67
N ASN A 123 -15.80 6.00 2.78
CA ASN A 123 -16.47 5.24 3.84
C ASN A 123 -15.62 5.00 5.09
N ARG A 124 -14.28 5.08 4.98
CA ARG A 124 -13.36 4.76 6.07
C ARG A 124 -12.53 5.95 6.53
N PHE A 125 -12.19 6.87 5.62
CA PHE A 125 -11.19 7.92 5.89
C PHE A 125 -11.78 9.33 5.94
N GLY A 126 -13.10 9.47 5.88
CA GLY A 126 -13.79 10.75 6.09
C GLY A 126 -13.89 11.64 4.87
N GLY A 127 -13.66 11.09 3.67
CA GLY A 127 -13.85 11.77 2.39
C GLY A 127 -12.64 11.70 1.47
N ALA A 128 -12.92 11.85 0.17
CA ALA A 128 -11.91 11.79 -0.90
C ALA A 128 -11.38 13.20 -1.21
N THR A 129 -10.67 13.81 -0.27
CA THR A 129 -10.09 15.15 -0.44
C THR A 129 -8.58 15.14 -0.23
N PRO A 130 -7.83 16.02 -0.94
CA PRO A 130 -6.38 16.15 -0.72
C PRO A 130 -6.01 16.56 0.71
N ASP A 131 -6.94 17.20 1.43
CA ASP A 131 -6.68 17.61 2.82
C ASP A 131 -6.67 16.42 3.79
N ASN A 132 -7.47 15.37 3.50
CA ASN A 132 -7.62 14.21 4.36
C ASN A 132 -6.74 13.01 3.98
N ILE A 133 -6.26 12.95 2.73
CA ILE A 133 -5.71 11.72 2.16
C ILE A 133 -4.39 12.00 1.45
N TYR A 134 -3.44 11.09 1.63
CA TYR A 134 -2.30 10.89 0.74
C TYR A 134 -2.64 9.79 -0.26
N LEU A 135 -2.37 10.06 -1.55
CA LEU A 135 -2.58 9.11 -2.64
C LEU A 135 -1.23 8.80 -3.30
N ALA A 136 -0.92 7.51 -3.45
CA ALA A 136 0.34 7.09 -4.02
C ALA A 136 0.20 5.82 -4.86
N LEU A 137 1.16 5.64 -5.78
CA LEU A 137 1.25 4.52 -6.71
C LEU A 137 2.56 3.79 -6.53
N ALA A 138 2.54 2.50 -6.88
CA ALA A 138 3.76 1.71 -7.01
C ALA A 138 3.67 0.80 -8.24
N TYR A 139 4.83 0.43 -8.79
CA TYR A 139 4.90 -0.43 -9.96
C TYR A 139 6.15 -1.31 -9.95
N THR A 140 6.19 -2.31 -10.83
CA THR A 140 7.39 -3.09 -11.11
C THR A 140 7.71 -3.06 -12.59
N TYR A 141 8.99 -2.82 -12.93
CA TYR A 141 9.62 -2.99 -14.22
C TYR A 141 9.18 -2.02 -15.34
N ASP A 142 7.88 -1.88 -15.63
CA ASP A 142 7.36 -1.16 -16.81
C ASP A 142 7.01 0.29 -16.45
N GLU A 143 7.95 1.20 -16.70
CA GLU A 143 7.80 2.64 -16.43
C GLU A 143 6.78 3.31 -17.35
N GLU A 144 6.64 2.85 -18.61
CA GLU A 144 5.68 3.42 -19.55
C GLU A 144 4.25 3.08 -19.12
N ALA A 145 4.00 1.81 -18.78
CA ALA A 145 2.71 1.39 -18.23
C ALA A 145 2.40 2.08 -16.90
N ALA A 146 3.41 2.32 -16.06
CA ALA A 146 3.27 3.06 -14.81
C ALA A 146 2.92 4.52 -15.04
N ALA A 147 3.54 5.20 -16.01
CA ALA A 147 3.23 6.58 -16.37
C ALA A 147 1.78 6.72 -16.88
N VAL A 148 1.32 5.79 -17.72
CA VAL A 148 -0.08 5.73 -18.14
C VAL A 148 -1.01 5.53 -16.95
N TRP A 149 -0.65 4.62 -16.04
CA TRP A 149 -1.42 4.38 -14.82
C TRP A 149 -1.51 5.63 -13.93
N LYS A 150 -0.41 6.35 -13.76
CA LYS A 150 -0.38 7.59 -13.00
C LYS A 150 -1.36 8.61 -13.56
N LYS A 151 -1.33 8.83 -14.87
CA LYS A 151 -2.25 9.75 -15.55
C LYS A 151 -3.71 9.38 -15.34
N GLU A 152 -4.07 8.10 -15.47
CA GLU A 152 -5.43 7.62 -15.23
C GLU A 152 -5.90 7.85 -13.78
N VAL A 153 -5.00 7.71 -12.81
CA VAL A 153 -5.32 7.97 -11.39
C VAL A 153 -5.45 9.48 -11.13
N GLU A 154 -4.58 10.31 -11.70
CA GLU A 154 -4.68 11.78 -11.60
C GLU A 154 -5.99 12.31 -12.21
N GLU A 155 -6.43 11.73 -13.33
CA GLU A 155 -7.74 12.04 -13.94
C GLU A 155 -8.92 11.58 -13.07
N ALA A 156 -8.79 10.43 -12.38
CA ALA A 156 -9.84 9.90 -11.50
C ALA A 156 -9.96 10.65 -10.15
N PHE A 157 -8.87 11.28 -9.70
CA PHE A 157 -8.76 12.00 -8.44
C PHE A 157 -8.17 13.41 -8.66
N PRO A 158 -8.94 14.32 -9.28
CA PRO A 158 -8.45 15.66 -9.57
C PRO A 158 -8.12 16.42 -8.28
N GLY A 159 -7.00 17.17 -8.31
CA GLY A 159 -6.52 17.95 -7.17
C GLY A 159 -5.60 17.19 -6.21
N PHE A 160 -5.48 15.86 -6.36
CA PHE A 160 -4.50 15.10 -5.57
C PHE A 160 -3.08 15.21 -6.17
N GLU A 161 -2.10 15.40 -5.31
CA GLU A 161 -0.71 15.12 -5.66
C GLU A 161 -0.48 13.60 -5.58
N VAL A 162 -0.21 12.98 -6.73
CA VAL A 162 -0.02 11.53 -6.82
C VAL A 162 1.47 11.19 -6.85
N HIS A 163 1.97 10.68 -5.72
CA HIS A 163 3.33 10.15 -5.65
C HIS A 163 3.43 8.78 -6.30
N MET A 164 4.53 8.48 -7.00
CA MET A 164 4.76 7.18 -7.63
C MET A 164 6.21 6.75 -7.50
N ASP A 165 6.42 5.54 -6.96
CA ASP A 165 7.73 4.91 -6.82
C ASP A 165 7.78 3.51 -7.45
N PRO A 166 8.94 3.09 -8.00
CA PRO A 166 9.17 1.68 -8.28
C PRO A 166 9.23 0.88 -6.97
N LEU A 167 8.70 -0.33 -6.99
CA LEU A 167 8.86 -1.24 -5.85
C LEU A 167 10.31 -1.65 -5.68
N SER A 168 10.78 -1.75 -4.43
CA SER A 168 12.13 -2.21 -4.14
C SER A 168 12.39 -3.61 -4.73
N LEU A 169 13.66 -3.93 -5.01
CA LEU A 169 14.05 -5.23 -5.56
C LEU A 169 13.53 -6.40 -4.73
N SER A 170 13.59 -6.29 -3.40
CA SER A 170 13.10 -7.33 -2.50
C SER A 170 11.60 -7.60 -2.66
N VAL A 171 10.79 -6.56 -2.80
CA VAL A 171 9.33 -6.70 -3.04
C VAL A 171 9.06 -7.20 -4.46
N SER A 172 9.79 -6.68 -5.45
CA SER A 172 9.65 -7.07 -6.86
C SER A 172 9.94 -8.56 -7.08
N CYS A 173 10.91 -9.14 -6.38
CA CYS A 173 11.20 -10.58 -6.41
C CYS A 173 10.03 -11.45 -5.90
N HIS A 174 9.22 -10.93 -4.99
CA HIS A 174 8.05 -11.66 -4.46
C HIS A 174 6.80 -11.50 -5.30
N ILE A 175 6.69 -10.41 -6.06
CA ILE A 175 5.45 -10.04 -6.73
C ILE A 175 5.54 -10.22 -8.26
N GLY A 176 6.74 -10.13 -8.81
CA GLY A 176 7.01 -10.26 -10.24
C GLY A 176 6.91 -8.96 -11.04
N PRO A 177 7.19 -9.03 -12.35
CA PRO A 177 7.09 -7.87 -13.24
C PRO A 177 5.64 -7.56 -13.62
N GLY A 178 5.42 -6.37 -14.21
CA GLY A 178 4.11 -5.96 -14.75
C GLY A 178 3.05 -5.61 -13.72
N VAL A 179 3.49 -5.29 -12.51
CA VAL A 179 2.58 -4.94 -11.40
C VAL A 179 2.33 -3.44 -11.39
N ILE A 180 1.07 -3.07 -11.17
CA ILE A 180 0.66 -1.72 -10.83
C ILE A 180 -0.18 -1.74 -9.55
N ALA A 181 0.05 -0.74 -8.70
CA ALA A 181 -0.65 -0.60 -7.44
C ALA A 181 -1.11 0.85 -7.22
N VAL A 182 -2.16 1.00 -6.44
CA VAL A 182 -2.60 2.26 -5.88
C VAL A 182 -2.87 2.08 -4.40
N GLY A 183 -2.46 3.05 -3.61
CA GLY A 183 -2.73 3.07 -2.19
C GLY A 183 -3.04 4.46 -1.70
N CYS A 184 -3.76 4.52 -0.60
CA CYS A 184 -4.04 5.76 0.10
C CYS A 184 -3.80 5.60 1.60
N CYS A 185 -3.47 6.71 2.24
CA CYS A 185 -3.37 6.82 3.69
C CYS A 185 -4.18 8.01 4.15
N LYS A 186 -4.96 7.84 5.22
CA LYS A 186 -5.56 8.98 5.92
C LYS A 186 -4.44 9.83 6.51
N LYS A 187 -4.54 11.15 6.37
CA LYS A 187 -3.63 12.08 7.03
C LYS A 187 -3.82 12.07 8.53
N LEU A 188 -2.73 12.12 9.27
CA LEU A 188 -2.76 12.27 10.72
C LEU A 188 -3.09 13.71 11.11
N ASP A 189 -3.93 13.86 12.12
CA ASP A 189 -4.18 15.15 12.79
C ASP A 189 -3.05 15.41 13.80
N ILE A 190 -1.91 15.93 13.33
CA ILE A 190 -0.70 16.21 14.12
C ILE A 190 -0.28 17.67 14.05
#